data_f738b451db1ddd200639ab734fbf1290
#
_entry.id   f738b451db1ddd200639ab734fbf1290
#
_cell.length_a   1.000
_cell.length_b   1.000
_cell.length_c   1.000
_cell.angle_alpha   90.00
_cell.angle_beta   90.00
_cell.angle_gamma   90.00
#
_symmetry.space_group_name_H-M   'P 1'
#
loop_
_entity.id
_entity.type
_entity.pdbx_description
1 polymer ?
#
loop_
_entity_poly.entity_id
_entity_poly.type
_entity_poly.pdbx_seq_one_letter_code
_entity_poly.pdbx_strand_id
1 'polypeptide(L)'
;ATGVSFAENLVNATPQLIDGAVRLTDADSANFAGGQLVVSVLSGYGNIQQAQLVQEAATQDAFGIRHQGSGAGEVGVSGTTVSYGGVAIGTISSDGQAGRDLVVTFNASASAQAVEAVIENLTYANGVSNPVATRTVSIQVSDGAGGASAPRLVTIEVKPDYDGARPLFEEEVVNTWTPNE
;
A
#
# COMPACT_ATOMS: atom_id res chain seq x y z
N ALA A 1 7.08 11.53 8.09
CA ALA A 1 6.18 10.67 7.32
C ALA A 1 6.27 11.06 5.86
N THR A 2 6.38 10.09 4.99
CA THR A 2 6.33 10.27 3.55
C THR A 2 4.88 10.10 3.12
N GLY A 3 4.38 10.94 2.21
CA GLY A 3 3.03 10.85 1.69
C GLY A 3 3.04 10.54 0.20
N VAL A 4 2.12 9.70 -0.24
CA VAL A 4 1.82 9.45 -1.64
C VAL A 4 0.35 9.72 -1.90
N SER A 5 0.02 10.18 -3.10
CA SER A 5 -1.34 10.51 -3.49
C SER A 5 -1.66 9.82 -4.81
N PHE A 6 -2.80 9.15 -4.85
CA PHE A 6 -3.29 8.45 -6.03
C PHE A 6 -4.68 8.94 -6.41
N ALA A 7 -5.00 8.95 -7.69
CA ALA A 7 -6.37 9.06 -8.14
C ALA A 7 -7.10 7.71 -7.90
N GLU A 8 -8.36 7.77 -7.53
CA GLU A 8 -9.20 6.60 -7.24
C GLU A 8 -9.22 5.60 -8.40
N ASN A 9 -9.43 6.09 -9.62
CA ASN A 9 -9.47 5.26 -10.82
C ASN A 9 -8.15 4.49 -11.06
N LEU A 10 -7.00 5.03 -10.64
CA LEU A 10 -5.72 4.34 -10.77
C LEU A 10 -5.61 3.17 -9.80
N VAL A 11 -5.93 3.36 -8.52
CA VAL A 11 -5.84 2.29 -7.51
C VAL A 11 -6.93 1.24 -7.67
N ASN A 12 -8.06 1.61 -8.30
CA ASN A 12 -9.12 0.67 -8.67
C ASN A 12 -8.75 -0.18 -9.89
N ALA A 13 -8.00 0.38 -10.82
CA ALA A 13 -7.63 -0.30 -12.06
C ALA A 13 -6.39 -1.19 -11.90
N THR A 14 -5.35 -0.68 -11.22
CA THR A 14 -4.07 -1.38 -11.07
C THR A 14 -3.38 -1.02 -9.76
N PRO A 15 -2.67 -1.96 -9.12
CA PRO A 15 -1.86 -1.67 -7.96
C PRO A 15 -0.79 -0.60 -8.24
N GLN A 16 -0.63 0.36 -7.34
CA GLN A 16 0.31 1.46 -7.44
C GLN A 16 1.46 1.29 -6.45
N LEU A 17 2.68 1.69 -6.82
CA LEU A 17 3.85 1.62 -5.93
C LEU A 17 3.72 2.60 -4.77
N ILE A 18 4.00 2.13 -3.55
CA ILE A 18 3.88 2.93 -2.33
C ILE A 18 5.11 3.82 -2.14
N ASP A 19 6.31 3.27 -2.30
CA ASP A 19 7.56 3.97 -2.00
C ASP A 19 8.74 3.36 -2.78
N GLY A 20 9.20 4.08 -3.78
CA GLY A 20 10.34 3.68 -4.62
C GLY A 20 11.69 4.23 -4.15
N ALA A 21 11.77 4.83 -2.96
CA ALA A 21 12.98 5.51 -2.48
C ALA A 21 13.39 5.08 -1.07
N VAL A 22 13.19 3.81 -0.74
CA VAL A 22 13.57 3.23 0.55
C VAL A 22 15.07 2.96 0.59
N ARG A 23 15.67 3.19 1.76
CA ARG A 23 17.00 2.71 2.11
C ARG A 23 16.90 1.87 3.37
N LEU A 24 17.39 0.64 3.29
CA LEU A 24 17.51 -0.26 4.42
C LEU A 24 18.99 -0.35 4.80
N THR A 25 19.31 0.07 6.02
CA THR A 25 20.63 -0.10 6.60
C THR A 25 20.53 -1.10 7.73
N ASP A 26 21.21 -2.21 7.58
CA ASP A 26 21.43 -3.19 8.63
C ASP A 26 22.95 -3.36 8.79
N ALA A 27 23.44 -3.05 9.97
CA ALA A 27 24.89 -2.99 10.21
C ALA A 27 25.45 -4.30 10.80
N ASP A 28 24.60 -5.20 11.25
CA ASP A 28 24.98 -6.35 12.05
C ASP A 28 24.41 -7.70 11.59
N SER A 29 23.47 -7.73 10.62
CA SER A 29 22.92 -8.97 10.09
C SER A 29 23.43 -9.30 8.69
N ALA A 30 24.00 -10.47 8.53
CA ALA A 30 24.46 -10.95 7.22
C ALA A 30 23.29 -11.29 6.27
N ASN A 31 22.12 -11.59 6.81
CA ASN A 31 20.88 -11.87 6.09
C ASN A 31 19.68 -11.75 7.03
N PHE A 32 18.48 -11.85 6.45
CA PHE A 32 17.20 -11.70 7.17
C PHE A 32 16.52 -13.06 7.45
N ALA A 33 17.27 -14.14 7.60
CA ALA A 33 16.72 -15.47 7.85
C ALA A 33 15.82 -15.50 9.09
N GLY A 34 14.54 -15.87 8.92
CA GLY A 34 13.52 -15.86 9.97
C GLY A 34 12.93 -14.48 10.28
N GLY A 35 13.45 -13.42 9.66
CA GLY A 35 12.88 -12.09 9.73
C GLY A 35 11.64 -11.93 8.86
N GLN A 36 10.95 -10.83 9.05
CA GLN A 36 9.70 -10.54 8.34
C GLN A 36 9.64 -9.10 7.87
N LEU A 37 9.02 -8.90 6.71
CA LEU A 37 8.49 -7.63 6.27
C LEU A 37 6.99 -7.62 6.57
N VAL A 38 6.51 -6.64 7.32
CA VAL A 38 5.09 -6.45 7.64
C VAL A 38 4.61 -5.12 7.13
N VAL A 39 3.57 -5.14 6.32
CA VAL A 39 2.87 -3.96 5.81
C VAL A 39 1.46 -3.98 6.37
N SER A 40 1.10 -3.00 7.17
CA SER A 40 -0.19 -2.92 7.86
C SER A 40 -0.78 -1.52 7.79
N VAL A 41 -2.11 -1.43 7.84
CA VAL A 41 -2.79 -0.14 7.99
C VAL A 41 -2.83 0.20 9.47
N LEU A 42 -2.18 1.31 9.83
CA LEU A 42 -2.39 1.95 11.13
C LEU A 42 -3.59 2.87 11.00
N SER A 43 -4.59 2.68 11.86
CA SER A 43 -5.82 3.45 11.83
C SER A 43 -5.57 4.96 11.70
N GLY A 44 -6.26 5.61 10.79
CA GLY A 44 -6.37 7.06 10.69
C GLY A 44 -7.75 7.57 11.11
N TYR A 45 -8.47 6.90 12.00
CA TYR A 45 -9.92 7.01 12.13
C TYR A 45 -10.35 7.73 13.41
N GLY A 46 -10.49 9.01 13.26
CA GLY A 46 -10.65 9.95 14.38
C GLY A 46 -12.02 10.02 15.06
N ASN A 47 -13.06 9.24 14.69
CA ASN A 47 -14.30 9.15 15.46
C ASN A 47 -15.17 7.93 15.14
N ILE A 48 -16.02 7.57 16.08
CA ILE A 48 -16.78 6.32 16.12
C ILE A 48 -17.84 6.18 15.01
N GLN A 49 -18.30 7.25 14.41
CA GLN A 49 -19.28 7.19 13.31
C GLN A 49 -18.63 6.88 11.95
N GLN A 50 -17.36 7.16 11.83
CA GLN A 50 -16.57 6.77 10.65
C GLN A 50 -16.02 5.35 10.76
N ALA A 51 -16.04 4.74 11.95
CA ALA A 51 -15.48 3.42 12.18
C ALA A 51 -16.12 2.32 11.31
N GLN A 52 -17.41 2.43 10.99
CA GLN A 52 -18.08 1.47 10.10
C GLN A 52 -17.71 1.67 8.64
N LEU A 53 -17.71 2.92 8.15
CA LEU A 53 -17.28 3.23 6.78
C LEU A 53 -15.81 2.89 6.55
N VAL A 54 -15.03 3.03 7.60
CA VAL A 54 -13.63 2.69 7.65
C VAL A 54 -13.38 1.19 7.66
N GLN A 55 -14.16 0.44 8.40
CA GLN A 55 -14.06 -1.01 8.42
C GLN A 55 -14.41 -1.59 7.03
N GLU A 56 -15.40 -1.04 6.36
CA GLU A 56 -15.72 -1.41 4.98
C GLU A 56 -14.62 -0.99 4.00
N ALA A 57 -14.05 0.20 4.15
CA ALA A 57 -12.94 0.65 3.32
C ALA A 57 -11.64 -0.11 3.64
N ALA A 58 -11.36 -0.42 4.89
CA ALA A 58 -10.20 -1.20 5.29
C ALA A 58 -10.24 -2.63 4.70
N THR A 59 -11.42 -3.24 4.61
CA THR A 59 -11.57 -4.56 3.96
C THR A 59 -11.32 -4.55 2.46
N GLN A 60 -11.22 -3.38 1.84
CA GLN A 60 -10.96 -3.23 0.41
C GLN A 60 -9.52 -2.79 0.11
N ASP A 61 -8.76 -2.40 1.12
CA ASP A 61 -7.33 -2.13 0.95
C ASP A 61 -6.59 -3.42 0.63
N ALA A 62 -5.74 -3.37 -0.38
CA ALA A 62 -4.94 -4.50 -0.82
C ALA A 62 -3.48 -4.07 -0.99
N PHE A 63 -2.60 -4.80 -0.32
CA PHE A 63 -1.15 -4.68 -0.47
C PHE A 63 -0.63 -5.85 -1.27
N GLY A 64 0.42 -5.61 -2.04
CA GLY A 64 1.07 -6.64 -2.83
C GLY A 64 2.52 -6.28 -3.12
N ILE A 65 3.15 -7.10 -3.92
CA ILE A 65 4.51 -6.92 -4.40
C ILE A 65 4.47 -6.98 -5.92
N ARG A 66 4.99 -5.94 -6.59
CA ARG A 66 5.10 -5.93 -8.03
C ARG A 66 6.08 -7.01 -8.50
N HIS A 67 5.60 -7.88 -9.40
CA HIS A 67 6.45 -8.82 -10.10
C HIS A 67 7.17 -8.11 -11.25
N GLN A 68 8.50 -8.12 -11.22
CA GLN A 68 9.34 -7.58 -12.30
C GLN A 68 9.83 -8.70 -13.22
N GLY A 69 10.29 -9.80 -12.64
CA GLY A 69 10.85 -10.92 -13.38
C GLY A 69 11.84 -11.73 -12.54
N SER A 70 12.80 -12.36 -13.22
CA SER A 70 13.86 -13.16 -12.60
C SER A 70 15.27 -12.72 -12.99
N GLY A 71 15.39 -11.59 -13.66
CA GLY A 71 16.66 -10.98 -14.04
C GLY A 71 17.43 -10.43 -12.84
N ALA A 72 18.69 -10.07 -13.07
CA ALA A 72 19.53 -9.49 -12.04
C ALA A 72 18.92 -8.18 -11.51
N GLY A 73 18.72 -8.11 -10.18
CA GLY A 73 18.11 -6.96 -9.51
C GLY A 73 16.56 -6.91 -9.57
N GLU A 74 15.93 -7.87 -10.22
CA GLU A 74 14.48 -7.94 -10.31
C GLU A 74 13.85 -8.70 -9.15
N VAL A 75 12.73 -8.18 -8.66
CA VAL A 75 11.86 -8.87 -7.70
C VAL A 75 10.87 -9.73 -8.46
N GLY A 76 10.80 -11.01 -8.12
CA GLY A 76 9.84 -11.96 -8.66
C GLY A 76 8.85 -12.42 -7.60
N VAL A 77 7.61 -12.64 -8.02
CA VAL A 77 6.56 -13.26 -7.20
C VAL A 77 5.94 -14.39 -8.00
N SER A 78 5.94 -15.58 -7.43
CA SER A 78 5.31 -16.76 -8.02
C SER A 78 4.54 -17.53 -6.94
N GLY A 79 3.21 -17.46 -6.99
CA GLY A 79 2.37 -17.92 -5.88
C GLY A 79 2.71 -17.15 -4.61
N THR A 80 3.16 -17.84 -3.58
CA THR A 80 3.61 -17.23 -2.32
C THR A 80 5.13 -17.02 -2.25
N THR A 81 5.89 -17.46 -3.24
CA THR A 81 7.36 -17.33 -3.25
C THR A 81 7.77 -15.95 -3.75
N VAL A 82 8.60 -15.26 -2.98
CA VAL A 82 9.26 -14.02 -3.35
C VAL A 82 10.71 -14.31 -3.70
N SER A 83 11.18 -13.80 -4.83
CA SER A 83 12.56 -13.97 -5.31
C SER A 83 13.22 -12.63 -5.61
N TYR A 84 14.55 -12.63 -5.62
CA TYR A 84 15.38 -11.51 -6.05
C TYR A 84 16.50 -12.04 -6.95
N GLY A 85 16.59 -11.49 -8.15
CA GLY A 85 17.53 -11.99 -9.14
C GLY A 85 17.32 -13.47 -9.50
N GLY A 86 16.09 -13.97 -9.44
CA GLY A 86 15.75 -15.37 -9.67
C GLY A 86 15.98 -16.32 -8.49
N VAL A 87 16.52 -15.84 -7.37
CA VAL A 87 16.75 -16.63 -6.16
C VAL A 87 15.60 -16.41 -5.17
N ALA A 88 14.98 -17.48 -4.67
CA ALA A 88 13.94 -17.40 -3.65
C ALA A 88 14.50 -16.84 -2.34
N ILE A 89 13.95 -15.74 -1.87
CA ILE A 89 14.38 -15.02 -0.66
C ILE A 89 13.36 -15.07 0.47
N GLY A 90 12.13 -15.46 0.20
CA GLY A 90 11.08 -15.50 1.21
C GLY A 90 9.76 -16.04 0.70
N THR A 91 8.81 -16.07 1.63
CA THR A 91 7.45 -16.56 1.39
C THR A 91 6.43 -15.56 1.91
N ILE A 92 5.42 -15.26 1.13
CA ILE A 92 4.25 -14.48 1.57
C ILE A 92 3.45 -15.36 2.53
N SER A 93 3.45 -15.00 3.80
CA SER A 93 2.72 -15.71 4.87
C SER A 93 1.36 -15.08 5.19
N SER A 94 1.14 -13.83 4.80
CA SER A 94 -0.16 -13.17 4.74
C SER A 94 -0.23 -12.32 3.49
N ASP A 95 -1.33 -12.43 2.76
CA ASP A 95 -1.43 -11.98 1.36
C ASP A 95 -1.70 -10.48 1.17
N GLY A 96 -1.95 -9.72 2.23
CA GLY A 96 -2.23 -8.29 2.16
C GLY A 96 -3.57 -7.92 1.53
N GLN A 97 -4.44 -8.90 1.24
CA GLN A 97 -5.72 -8.67 0.58
C GLN A 97 -6.85 -8.44 1.59
N ALA A 98 -7.88 -7.74 1.17
CA ALA A 98 -9.09 -7.51 1.95
C ALA A 98 -8.82 -6.94 3.36
N GLY A 99 -7.93 -5.95 3.44
CA GLY A 99 -7.56 -5.28 4.68
C GLY A 99 -6.62 -6.06 5.60
N ARG A 100 -6.16 -7.24 5.17
CA ARG A 100 -5.15 -8.00 5.93
C ARG A 100 -3.76 -7.41 5.75
N ASP A 101 -2.90 -7.65 6.72
CA ASP A 101 -1.49 -7.32 6.59
C ASP A 101 -0.85 -8.14 5.48
N LEU A 102 0.08 -7.51 4.74
CA LEU A 102 1.01 -8.24 3.89
C LEU A 102 2.21 -8.62 4.76
N VAL A 103 2.50 -9.91 4.83
CA VAL A 103 3.65 -10.43 5.58
C VAL A 103 4.50 -11.30 4.67
N VAL A 104 5.77 -10.95 4.57
CA VAL A 104 6.79 -11.77 3.92
C VAL A 104 7.77 -12.31 4.97
N THR A 105 7.91 -13.62 5.05
CA THR A 105 8.90 -14.26 5.91
C THR A 105 10.13 -14.61 5.09
N PHE A 106 11.29 -14.11 5.49
CA PHE A 106 12.54 -14.25 4.76
C PHE A 106 13.32 -15.52 5.10
N ASN A 107 14.10 -15.99 4.15
CA ASN A 107 15.06 -17.08 4.32
C ASN A 107 16.52 -16.54 4.33
N ALA A 108 17.49 -17.42 4.42
CA ALA A 108 18.91 -17.07 4.50
C ALA A 108 19.46 -16.40 3.22
N SER A 109 18.73 -16.45 2.11
CA SER A 109 19.11 -15.78 0.85
C SER A 109 18.66 -14.32 0.78
N ALA A 110 17.90 -13.84 1.77
CA ALA A 110 17.42 -12.47 1.83
C ALA A 110 18.53 -11.55 2.37
N SER A 111 19.27 -10.90 1.48
CA SER A 111 20.19 -9.82 1.81
C SER A 111 19.45 -8.50 2.07
N ALA A 112 20.12 -7.53 2.70
CA ALA A 112 19.58 -6.17 2.87
C ALA A 112 19.16 -5.55 1.54
N GLN A 113 19.96 -5.73 0.48
CA GLN A 113 19.64 -5.26 -0.86
C GLN A 113 18.38 -5.93 -1.43
N ALA A 114 18.21 -7.23 -1.23
CA ALA A 114 17.03 -7.95 -1.69
C ALA A 114 15.77 -7.49 -0.95
N VAL A 115 15.85 -7.30 0.37
CA VAL A 115 14.73 -6.80 1.19
C VAL A 115 14.37 -5.36 0.80
N GLU A 116 15.36 -4.49 0.60
CA GLU A 116 15.17 -3.13 0.10
C GLU A 116 14.41 -3.15 -1.23
N ALA A 117 14.82 -4.00 -2.18
CA ALA A 117 14.16 -4.14 -3.48
C ALA A 117 12.69 -4.59 -3.33
N VAL A 118 12.38 -5.50 -2.40
CA VAL A 118 10.99 -5.90 -2.11
C VAL A 118 10.18 -4.71 -1.61
N ILE A 119 10.70 -3.91 -0.70
CA ILE A 119 10.02 -2.73 -0.16
C ILE A 119 9.74 -1.70 -1.27
N GLU A 120 10.71 -1.47 -2.16
CA GLU A 120 10.55 -0.58 -3.33
C GLU A 120 9.48 -1.06 -4.32
N ASN A 121 9.15 -2.34 -4.29
CA ASN A 121 8.12 -2.96 -5.14
C ASN A 121 6.79 -3.20 -4.41
N LEU A 122 6.62 -2.71 -3.18
CA LEU A 122 5.33 -2.76 -2.48
C LEU A 122 4.28 -1.96 -3.23
N THR A 123 3.08 -2.53 -3.34
CA THR A 123 1.95 -1.92 -4.05
C THR A 123 0.74 -1.77 -3.15
N TYR A 124 -0.07 -0.79 -3.50
CA TYR A 124 -1.38 -0.51 -2.91
C TYR A 124 -2.45 -0.52 -4.00
N ALA A 125 -3.57 -1.13 -3.72
CA ALA A 125 -4.78 -1.09 -4.51
C ALA A 125 -6.01 -0.98 -3.61
N ASN A 126 -7.10 -0.48 -4.16
CA ASN A 126 -8.38 -0.40 -3.47
C ASN A 126 -9.51 -0.54 -4.48
N GLY A 127 -10.48 -1.42 -4.24
CA GLY A 127 -11.57 -1.73 -5.16
C GLY A 127 -12.88 -0.99 -4.88
N VAL A 128 -12.88 -0.02 -3.97
CA VAL A 128 -14.10 0.72 -3.58
C VAL A 128 -14.26 1.96 -4.43
N SER A 129 -15.50 2.24 -4.86
CA SER A 129 -15.85 3.44 -5.63
C SER A 129 -15.93 4.73 -4.79
N ASN A 130 -15.75 4.66 -3.48
CA ASN A 130 -15.68 5.83 -2.63
C ASN A 130 -14.76 5.54 -1.43
N PRO A 131 -13.47 5.41 -1.66
CA PRO A 131 -12.51 5.05 -0.63
C PRO A 131 -12.36 6.17 0.41
N VAL A 132 -11.97 5.79 1.61
CA VAL A 132 -11.53 6.78 2.61
C VAL A 132 -10.36 7.58 2.05
N ALA A 133 -10.41 8.91 2.20
CA ALA A 133 -9.48 9.81 1.56
C ALA A 133 -8.02 9.60 1.99
N THR A 134 -7.78 9.26 3.25
CA THR A 134 -6.42 9.07 3.77
C THR A 134 -6.30 7.87 4.68
N ARG A 135 -5.17 7.20 4.62
CA ARG A 135 -4.75 6.15 5.55
C ARG A 135 -3.25 6.21 5.81
N THR A 136 -2.85 5.77 6.99
CA THR A 136 -1.44 5.61 7.31
C THR A 136 -1.07 4.14 7.26
N VAL A 137 -0.05 3.82 6.49
CA VAL A 137 0.51 2.48 6.35
C VAL A 137 1.82 2.41 7.10
N SER A 138 2.00 1.35 7.88
CA SER A 138 3.25 1.00 8.54
C SER A 138 3.99 -0.07 7.74
N ILE A 139 5.25 0.18 7.47
CA ILE A 139 6.17 -0.79 6.86
C ILE A 139 7.27 -1.05 7.88
N GLN A 140 7.40 -2.28 8.33
CA GLN A 140 8.39 -2.68 9.33
C GLN A 140 9.11 -3.96 8.91
N VAL A 141 10.40 -4.00 9.17
CA VAL A 141 11.25 -5.17 8.90
C VAL A 141 11.87 -5.65 10.19
N SER A 142 11.91 -6.95 10.40
CA SER A 142 12.71 -7.63 11.43
C SER A 142 13.77 -8.53 10.78
N ASP A 143 14.89 -8.72 11.47
CA ASP A 143 16.06 -9.48 10.95
C ASP A 143 16.04 -10.96 11.31
N GLY A 144 15.10 -11.40 12.15
CA GLY A 144 15.03 -12.77 12.67
C GLY A 144 16.01 -13.06 13.83
N ALA A 145 16.90 -12.13 14.16
CA ALA A 145 17.85 -12.25 15.27
C ALA A 145 17.41 -11.47 16.53
N GLY A 146 16.21 -10.88 16.49
CA GLY A 146 15.65 -10.08 17.57
C GLY A 146 15.70 -8.57 17.32
N GLY A 147 16.28 -8.12 16.22
CA GLY A 147 16.26 -6.75 15.73
C GLY A 147 14.99 -6.46 14.91
N ALA A 148 14.49 -5.26 15.04
CA ALA A 148 13.42 -4.74 14.19
C ALA A 148 13.69 -3.28 13.85
N SER A 149 13.39 -2.89 12.60
CA SER A 149 13.46 -1.50 12.20
C SER A 149 12.41 -0.67 12.94
N ALA A 150 12.64 0.64 13.07
CA ALA A 150 11.55 1.55 13.37
C ALA A 150 10.49 1.45 12.24
N PRO A 151 9.19 1.52 12.55
CA PRO A 151 8.16 1.52 11.53
C PRO A 151 8.33 2.74 10.60
N ARG A 152 8.35 2.49 9.29
CA ARG A 152 8.25 3.55 8.30
C ARG A 152 6.78 3.83 8.05
N LEU A 153 6.35 5.03 8.35
CA LEU A 153 4.96 5.45 8.16
C LEU A 153 4.81 6.17 6.82
N VAL A 154 3.90 5.68 6.01
CA VAL A 154 3.52 6.29 4.72
C VAL A 154 2.05 6.66 4.78
N THR A 155 1.74 7.93 4.53
CA THR A 155 0.35 8.36 4.37
C THR A 155 -0.04 8.19 2.90
N ILE A 156 -1.08 7.40 2.65
CA ILE A 156 -1.67 7.23 1.33
C ILE A 156 -2.94 8.08 1.28
N GLU A 157 -2.97 9.01 0.34
CA GLU A 157 -4.15 9.78 -0.01
C GLU A 157 -4.76 9.21 -1.29
N VAL A 158 -6.05 8.88 -1.27
CA VAL A 158 -6.80 8.51 -2.46
C VAL A 158 -7.75 9.64 -2.78
N LYS A 159 -7.53 10.30 -3.91
CA LYS A 159 -8.39 11.38 -4.40
C LYS A 159 -9.55 10.79 -5.17
N PRO A 160 -10.80 11.09 -4.75
CA PRO A 160 -11.97 10.60 -5.46
C PRO A 160 -11.95 11.10 -6.91
N ASP A 161 -12.27 10.19 -7.82
CA ASP A 161 -12.53 10.54 -9.21
C ASP A 161 -14.04 10.70 -9.38
N TYR A 162 -14.45 11.87 -9.82
CA TYR A 162 -15.85 12.10 -10.15
C TYR A 162 -16.11 11.47 -11.52
N ASP A 163 -16.43 10.19 -11.57
CA ASP A 163 -16.74 9.44 -12.78
C ASP A 163 -18.07 9.88 -13.44
N GLY A 164 -18.14 11.16 -13.78
CA GLY A 164 -19.15 11.76 -14.63
C GLY A 164 -20.49 12.08 -13.96
N ALA A 165 -20.72 11.73 -12.71
CA ALA A 165 -21.78 12.31 -11.91
C ALA A 165 -21.31 13.65 -11.35
N ARG A 166 -21.16 14.66 -12.19
CA ARG A 166 -21.24 16.02 -11.69
C ARG A 166 -22.47 16.08 -10.80
N PRO A 167 -22.37 16.48 -9.53
CA PRO A 167 -23.54 16.92 -8.84
C PRO A 167 -24.12 18.02 -9.73
N LEU A 168 -25.30 17.78 -10.25
CA LEU A 168 -26.08 18.79 -10.95
C LEU A 168 -26.50 19.85 -9.91
N PHE A 169 -25.55 20.56 -9.39
CA PHE A 169 -25.75 21.94 -9.10
C PHE A 169 -25.52 22.68 -10.41
N GLU A 170 -26.39 22.46 -11.37
CA GLU A 170 -26.63 23.48 -12.33
C GLU A 170 -27.18 24.66 -11.54
N GLU A 171 -26.27 25.55 -11.18
CA GLU A 171 -26.63 26.92 -11.04
C GLU A 171 -27.10 27.40 -12.40
N GLU A 172 -28.36 27.27 -12.64
CA GLU A 172 -29.10 28.32 -13.28
C GLU A 172 -30.58 28.17 -12.90
N VAL A 173 -30.90 28.50 -11.69
CA VAL A 173 -32.09 29.27 -11.52
C VAL A 173 -31.72 30.71 -11.89
N VAL A 174 -31.58 30.99 -13.17
CA VAL A 174 -31.81 32.37 -13.64
C VAL A 174 -33.27 32.63 -13.34
N ASN A 175 -33.50 33.14 -12.15
CA ASN A 175 -34.76 33.69 -11.80
C ASN A 175 -34.92 34.99 -12.60
N THR A 176 -35.36 34.85 -13.85
CA THR A 176 -35.87 35.96 -14.64
C THR A 176 -37.23 36.30 -14.08
N TRP A 177 -37.22 36.87 -12.88
CA TRP A 177 -38.41 37.60 -12.41
C TRP A 177 -38.47 38.87 -13.22
N THR A 178 -39.31 38.87 -14.26
CA THR A 178 -39.73 40.11 -14.93
C THR A 178 -40.87 40.71 -14.11
N PRO A 179 -40.70 41.92 -13.53
CA PRO A 179 -41.82 42.59 -12.93
C PRO A 179 -42.86 42.89 -14.01
N ASN A 180 -44.11 42.49 -13.79
CA ASN A 180 -45.22 42.96 -14.61
C ASN A 180 -45.36 44.44 -14.37
N GLU A 181 -45.41 45.18 -15.46
CA GLU A 181 -45.89 46.56 -15.51
C GLU A 181 -47.36 46.66 -15.14
#